data_d8ded4a4737c967c733da74726c44343
#
_entry.id   d8ded4a4737c967c733da74726c44343
#
_cell.length_a   1.000
_cell.length_b   1.000
_cell.length_c   1.000
_cell.angle_alpha   90.00
_cell.angle_beta   90.00
_cell.angle_gamma   90.00
#
_symmetry.space_group_name_H-M   'P 1'
#
loop_
_entity.id
_entity.type
_entity.pdbx_description
1 polymer ?
#
loop_
_entity_poly.entity_id
_entity_poly.type
_entity_poly.pdbx_seq_one_letter_code
_entity_poly.pdbx_strand_id
1 'polypeptide(L)'
;MNYDIFDEQYYLASYPWLKPAIDAGIIKSGREHFEKFGQAAGLTKISRYFDEDTYLEGNPDLKPFVRTPNNANAPFATGLDHFIQYGYEEGRTRVSPEYDEAFYVATNRDLQPFIQNGTFKNGYQHFIQFGTKDGRLPTFFFEQGYLGNNPDIQQFVESGTLKTGREHYFKFGQFEPSRSATFVGTSGNDILTGSGAGNVELIGVDVEAPNGIRRYESDGSNEFDTLTGGSGRDKFVLGDIVGFRGGTLSSRQFYIGPGFATIRNFTQGQDIIQIGIPLDQLLVFPINNNRDLAIQTNGFPVVENGVFIASRFDTIAVVEGSGNLNLNLLPGSSIIRSFLG
;
A
#
# COMPACT_ATOMS: atom_id res chain seq x y z
N MET A 1 -10.73 27.27 -2.57
CA MET A 1 -9.52 26.45 -2.54
C MET A 1 -9.37 25.90 -1.13
N ASN A 2 -9.24 24.60 -1.00
CA ASN A 2 -9.11 23.93 0.29
C ASN A 2 -7.65 23.52 0.53
N TYR A 3 -7.04 24.08 1.57
CA TYR A 3 -5.66 23.79 1.97
C TYR A 3 -5.59 23.00 3.29
N ASP A 4 -6.67 22.33 3.68
CA ASP A 4 -6.71 21.55 4.95
C ASP A 4 -5.66 20.42 4.96
N ILE A 5 -5.27 19.93 3.78
CA ILE A 5 -4.24 18.91 3.64
C ILE A 5 -2.81 19.44 3.80
N PHE A 6 -2.58 20.76 3.82
CA PHE A 6 -1.22 21.33 3.82
C PHE A 6 -0.47 21.00 5.11
N ASP A 7 0.67 20.32 4.97
CA ASP A 7 1.60 20.00 6.05
C ASP A 7 2.85 20.87 5.93
N GLU A 8 2.99 21.83 6.83
CA GLU A 8 4.10 22.78 6.86
C GLU A 8 5.46 22.07 6.93
N GLN A 9 5.59 21.07 7.81
CA GLN A 9 6.85 20.36 8.01
C GLN A 9 7.21 19.51 6.81
N TYR A 10 6.23 18.84 6.24
CA TYR A 10 6.42 18.02 5.03
C TYR A 10 6.83 18.89 3.84
N TYR A 11 6.17 20.04 3.67
CA TYR A 11 6.49 20.97 2.59
C TYR A 11 7.93 21.51 2.70
N LEU A 12 8.32 21.96 3.88
CA LEU A 12 9.68 22.49 4.10
C LEU A 12 10.75 21.40 3.99
N ALA A 13 10.44 20.17 4.40
CA ALA A 13 11.34 19.03 4.21
C ALA A 13 11.47 18.65 2.72
N SER A 14 10.39 18.77 1.94
CA SER A 14 10.39 18.51 0.51
C SER A 14 11.11 19.59 -0.31
N TYR A 15 11.15 20.83 0.20
CA TYR A 15 11.74 21.99 -0.46
C TYR A 15 12.74 22.70 0.46
N PRO A 16 13.86 22.07 0.86
CA PRO A 16 14.79 22.59 1.88
C PRO A 16 15.48 23.89 1.47
N TRP A 17 15.51 24.21 0.19
CA TRP A 17 16.03 25.48 -0.34
C TRP A 17 15.21 26.71 0.10
N LEU A 18 14.01 26.52 0.66
CA LEU A 18 13.19 27.60 1.24
C LEU A 18 13.69 28.08 2.61
N LYS A 19 14.42 27.21 3.32
CA LYS A 19 14.84 27.49 4.69
C LYS A 19 15.58 28.82 4.87
N PRO A 20 16.54 29.22 4.01
CA PRO A 20 17.21 30.50 4.16
C PRO A 20 16.27 31.71 4.06
N ALA A 21 15.26 31.66 3.21
CA ALA A 21 14.30 32.74 3.04
C ALA A 21 13.34 32.86 4.24
N ILE A 22 13.00 31.72 4.86
CA ILE A 22 12.16 31.68 6.08
C ILE A 22 12.97 32.15 7.27
N ASP A 23 14.20 31.68 7.45
CA ASP A 23 15.10 32.09 8.55
C ASP A 23 15.41 33.61 8.49
N ALA A 24 15.46 34.17 7.30
CA ALA A 24 15.63 35.61 7.08
C ALA A 24 14.33 36.44 7.22
N GLY A 25 13.18 35.79 7.45
CA GLY A 25 11.88 36.44 7.56
C GLY A 25 11.33 37.04 6.25
N ILE A 26 11.92 36.66 5.09
CA ILE A 26 11.46 37.10 3.75
C ILE A 26 10.13 36.42 3.43
N ILE A 27 9.97 35.18 3.84
CA ILE A 27 8.78 34.35 3.75
C ILE A 27 8.44 33.91 5.17
N LYS A 28 7.17 34.05 5.57
CA LYS A 28 6.75 33.72 6.95
C LYS A 28 6.60 32.22 7.21
N SER A 29 6.20 31.46 6.17
CA SER A 29 5.94 30.01 6.26
C SER A 29 6.02 29.33 4.90
N GLY A 30 6.14 28.01 4.90
CA GLY A 30 6.04 27.20 3.68
C GLY A 30 4.67 27.36 3.03
N ARG A 31 3.60 27.44 3.83
CA ARG A 31 2.24 27.70 3.33
C ARG A 31 2.15 29.03 2.59
N GLU A 32 2.68 30.12 3.16
CA GLU A 32 2.71 31.41 2.50
C GLU A 32 3.48 31.34 1.17
N HIS A 33 4.62 30.64 1.16
CA HIS A 33 5.38 30.41 -0.07
C HIS A 33 4.54 29.66 -1.11
N PHE A 34 3.90 28.57 -0.70
CA PHE A 34 3.09 27.76 -1.62
C PHE A 34 1.96 28.58 -2.23
N GLU A 35 1.18 29.29 -1.44
CA GLU A 35 0.05 30.11 -1.89
C GLU A 35 0.47 31.23 -2.86
N LYS A 36 1.64 31.84 -2.63
CA LYS A 36 2.12 32.96 -3.46
C LYS A 36 2.90 32.53 -4.71
N PHE A 37 3.65 31.47 -4.61
CA PHE A 37 4.63 31.09 -5.63
C PHE A 37 4.61 29.60 -5.98
N GLY A 38 4.54 28.72 -4.98
CA GLY A 38 4.74 27.28 -5.12
C GLY A 38 3.70 26.63 -6.00
N GLN A 39 2.43 27.02 -5.83
CA GLN A 39 1.33 26.50 -6.64
C GLN A 39 1.55 26.85 -8.13
N ALA A 40 1.84 28.11 -8.43
CA ALA A 40 2.12 28.57 -9.80
C ALA A 40 3.38 27.92 -10.41
N ALA A 41 4.35 27.57 -9.56
CA ALA A 41 5.56 26.84 -9.95
C ALA A 41 5.36 25.32 -10.10
N GLY A 42 4.16 24.81 -9.86
CA GLY A 42 3.85 23.38 -9.97
C GLY A 42 4.43 22.51 -8.86
N LEU A 43 4.66 23.08 -7.67
CA LEU A 43 5.10 22.31 -6.51
C LEU A 43 3.94 21.52 -5.93
N THR A 44 4.03 20.19 -5.93
CA THR A 44 2.92 19.30 -5.53
C THR A 44 3.11 18.62 -4.17
N LYS A 45 4.33 18.62 -3.63
CA LYS A 45 4.63 17.96 -2.35
C LYS A 45 4.23 18.82 -1.15
N ILE A 46 2.93 19.01 -0.94
CA ILE A 46 2.36 19.83 0.14
C ILE A 46 1.91 19.00 1.35
N SER A 47 1.74 17.72 1.17
CA SER A 47 1.30 16.78 2.21
C SER A 47 1.71 15.37 1.83
N ARG A 48 2.00 14.53 2.84
CA ARG A 48 2.16 13.09 2.64
C ARG A 48 0.85 12.40 2.22
N TYR A 49 -0.28 13.03 2.50
CA TYR A 49 -1.60 12.52 2.16
C TYR A 49 -2.12 13.03 0.81
N PHE A 50 -1.23 13.57 0.00
CA PHE A 50 -1.45 13.85 -1.41
C PHE A 50 -0.22 13.47 -2.22
N ASP A 51 -0.44 12.69 -3.27
CA ASP A 51 0.57 12.32 -4.26
C ASP A 51 0.01 12.54 -5.66
N GLU A 52 0.74 13.28 -6.47
CA GLU A 52 0.30 13.71 -7.81
C GLU A 52 0.01 12.52 -8.73
N ASP A 53 0.92 11.56 -8.77
CA ASP A 53 0.82 10.41 -9.66
C ASP A 53 -0.33 9.50 -9.21
N THR A 54 -0.42 9.19 -7.92
CA THR A 54 -1.53 8.40 -7.35
C THR A 54 -2.88 9.05 -7.62
N TYR A 55 -2.96 10.37 -7.48
CA TYR A 55 -4.20 11.10 -7.72
C TYR A 55 -4.63 11.04 -9.19
N LEU A 56 -3.71 11.27 -10.13
CA LEU A 56 -4.01 11.24 -11.56
C LEU A 56 -4.27 9.81 -12.08
N GLU A 57 -3.61 8.81 -11.52
CA GLU A 57 -3.88 7.41 -11.83
C GLU A 57 -5.25 6.96 -11.31
N GLY A 58 -5.60 7.39 -10.10
CA GLY A 58 -6.88 7.10 -9.46
C GLY A 58 -8.07 7.84 -10.08
N ASN A 59 -7.81 8.96 -10.76
CA ASN A 59 -8.81 9.83 -11.39
C ASN A 59 -8.46 10.10 -12.88
N PRO A 60 -8.49 9.07 -13.73
CA PRO A 60 -8.02 9.17 -15.12
C PRO A 60 -8.85 10.15 -16.00
N ASP A 61 -10.07 10.47 -15.57
CA ASP A 61 -10.92 11.50 -16.18
C ASP A 61 -10.29 12.90 -16.14
N LEU A 62 -9.35 13.13 -15.21
CA LEU A 62 -8.65 14.41 -15.05
C LEU A 62 -7.48 14.60 -16.04
N LYS A 63 -6.92 13.53 -16.58
CA LYS A 63 -5.72 13.60 -17.42
C LYS A 63 -5.84 14.59 -18.59
N PRO A 64 -6.99 14.72 -19.30
CA PRO A 64 -7.16 15.72 -20.35
C PRO A 64 -7.15 17.18 -19.85
N PHE A 65 -7.38 17.39 -18.56
CA PHE A 65 -7.53 18.73 -17.97
C PHE A 65 -6.28 19.17 -17.20
N VAL A 66 -5.26 18.35 -17.10
CA VAL A 66 -3.97 18.69 -16.48
C VAL A 66 -2.92 18.95 -17.55
N ARG A 67 -2.10 19.97 -17.33
CA ARG A 67 -1.06 20.38 -18.28
C ARG A 67 -0.01 19.32 -18.46
N THR A 68 0.34 19.12 -19.73
CA THR A 68 1.46 18.26 -20.15
C THR A 68 2.19 18.98 -21.29
N PRO A 69 3.39 18.54 -21.68
CA PRO A 69 4.06 19.09 -22.87
C PRO A 69 3.20 19.08 -24.13
N ASN A 70 2.29 18.10 -24.25
CA ASN A 70 1.38 17.95 -25.38
C ASN A 70 0.03 18.66 -25.18
N ASN A 71 -0.23 19.21 -23.98
CA ASN A 71 -1.48 19.92 -23.64
C ASN A 71 -1.19 21.07 -22.66
N ALA A 72 -0.42 22.05 -23.13
CA ALA A 72 0.01 23.20 -22.32
C ALA A 72 -1.13 24.15 -21.92
N ASN A 73 -2.26 24.11 -22.63
CA ASN A 73 -3.41 25.00 -22.39
C ASN A 73 -4.48 24.37 -21.48
N ALA A 74 -4.23 23.20 -20.92
CA ALA A 74 -5.16 22.60 -19.96
C ALA A 74 -5.40 23.51 -18.75
N PRO A 75 -6.62 23.50 -18.16
CA PRO A 75 -7.00 24.46 -17.12
C PRO A 75 -6.17 24.31 -15.83
N PHE A 76 -5.76 23.09 -15.45
CA PHE A 76 -5.00 22.84 -14.23
C PHE A 76 -3.52 22.68 -14.55
N ALA A 77 -2.66 23.36 -13.79
CA ALA A 77 -1.22 23.19 -13.92
C ALA A 77 -0.80 21.78 -13.45
N THR A 78 -1.47 21.26 -12.40
CA THR A 78 -1.21 19.96 -11.78
C THR A 78 -2.53 19.29 -11.35
N GLY A 79 -2.50 18.02 -11.02
CA GLY A 79 -3.62 17.33 -10.36
C GLY A 79 -3.90 17.91 -8.97
N LEU A 80 -2.87 18.40 -8.27
CA LEU A 80 -3.02 19.12 -7.01
C LEU A 80 -3.87 20.39 -7.18
N ASP A 81 -3.69 21.15 -8.26
CA ASP A 81 -4.52 22.34 -8.53
C ASP A 81 -5.99 21.98 -8.65
N HIS A 82 -6.30 20.89 -9.36
CA HIS A 82 -7.67 20.39 -9.42
C HIS A 82 -8.15 19.96 -8.02
N PHE A 83 -7.33 19.19 -7.29
CA PHE A 83 -7.71 18.67 -5.99
C PHE A 83 -8.06 19.78 -4.99
N ILE A 84 -7.22 20.80 -4.89
CA ILE A 84 -7.44 21.95 -3.99
C ILE A 84 -8.68 22.77 -4.38
N GLN A 85 -8.95 22.90 -5.69
CA GLN A 85 -10.05 23.72 -6.18
C GLN A 85 -11.39 22.99 -6.12
N TYR A 86 -11.41 21.71 -6.43
CA TYR A 86 -12.64 20.93 -6.64
C TYR A 86 -12.59 19.55 -6.00
N GLY A 87 -11.51 18.78 -6.21
CA GLY A 87 -11.44 17.35 -5.93
C GLY A 87 -11.69 17.00 -4.48
N TYR A 88 -11.27 17.84 -3.53
CA TYR A 88 -11.55 17.65 -2.11
C TYR A 88 -13.05 17.75 -1.82
N GLU A 89 -13.73 18.76 -2.36
CA GLU A 89 -15.19 18.95 -2.18
C GLU A 89 -16.03 17.98 -3.03
N GLU A 90 -15.48 17.48 -4.12
CA GLU A 90 -16.07 16.40 -4.91
C GLU A 90 -16.00 15.05 -4.18
N GLY A 91 -15.16 14.94 -3.17
CA GLY A 91 -14.93 13.68 -2.45
C GLY A 91 -14.09 12.69 -3.26
N ARG A 92 -13.13 13.17 -4.07
CA ARG A 92 -12.20 12.31 -4.81
C ARG A 92 -11.38 11.46 -3.85
N THR A 93 -11.27 10.18 -4.15
CA THR A 93 -10.45 9.20 -3.42
C THR A 93 -9.21 8.84 -4.23
N ARG A 94 -8.35 7.94 -3.71
CA ARG A 94 -7.05 7.59 -4.30
C ARG A 94 -6.14 8.81 -4.46
N VAL A 95 -5.97 9.51 -3.36
CA VAL A 95 -5.21 10.77 -3.31
C VAL A 95 -3.76 10.57 -2.88
N SER A 96 -3.44 9.49 -2.21
CA SER A 96 -2.10 9.17 -1.71
C SER A 96 -1.95 7.68 -1.45
N PRO A 97 -0.76 7.10 -1.62
CA PRO A 97 -0.47 5.73 -1.19
C PRO A 97 -0.50 5.58 0.35
N GLU A 98 -0.41 6.69 1.09
CA GLU A 98 -0.47 6.69 2.56
C GLU A 98 -1.90 6.76 3.11
N TYR A 99 -2.92 6.71 2.26
CA TYR A 99 -4.32 6.70 2.67
C TYR A 99 -5.13 5.76 1.78
N ASP A 100 -5.87 4.85 2.40
CA ASP A 100 -6.82 3.98 1.73
C ASP A 100 -8.24 4.22 2.24
N GLU A 101 -9.14 4.61 1.35
CA GLU A 101 -10.54 4.93 1.67
C GLU A 101 -11.30 3.70 2.15
N ALA A 102 -11.14 2.56 1.48
CA ALA A 102 -11.87 1.35 1.81
C ALA A 102 -11.47 0.83 3.20
N PHE A 103 -10.16 0.76 3.46
CA PHE A 103 -9.63 0.42 4.78
C PHE A 103 -10.14 1.38 5.85
N TYR A 104 -10.01 2.70 5.61
CA TYR A 104 -10.35 3.69 6.62
C TYR A 104 -11.83 3.64 7.02
N VAL A 105 -12.73 3.53 6.06
CA VAL A 105 -14.18 3.43 6.33
C VAL A 105 -14.55 2.07 6.94
N ALA A 106 -13.90 0.99 6.53
CA ALA A 106 -14.16 -0.35 7.08
C ALA A 106 -13.74 -0.45 8.55
N THR A 107 -12.58 0.12 8.90
CA THR A 107 -12.03 0.09 10.26
C THR A 107 -12.64 1.15 11.19
N ASN A 108 -13.25 2.20 10.64
CA ASN A 108 -13.89 3.28 11.39
C ASN A 108 -15.40 3.33 11.12
N ARG A 109 -16.11 2.26 11.49
CA ARG A 109 -17.56 2.10 11.23
C ARG A 109 -18.44 3.19 11.84
N ASP A 110 -17.96 3.87 12.87
CA ASP A 110 -18.61 5.04 13.48
C ASP A 110 -18.76 6.21 12.50
N LEU A 111 -18.01 6.23 11.38
CA LEU A 111 -18.10 7.26 10.37
C LEU A 111 -19.24 7.06 9.37
N GLN A 112 -19.76 5.86 9.23
CA GLN A 112 -20.78 5.56 8.22
C GLN A 112 -22.01 6.48 8.28
N PRO A 113 -22.60 6.77 9.47
CA PRO A 113 -23.72 7.71 9.54
C PRO A 113 -23.40 9.12 9.05
N PHE A 114 -22.17 9.59 9.29
CA PHE A 114 -21.72 10.93 8.90
C PHE A 114 -21.40 11.03 7.40
N ILE A 115 -20.96 9.94 6.79
CA ILE A 115 -20.79 9.86 5.32
C ILE A 115 -22.17 9.77 4.65
N GLN A 116 -23.06 8.92 5.17
CA GLN A 116 -24.40 8.73 4.61
C GLN A 116 -25.27 9.98 4.66
N ASN A 117 -25.17 10.79 5.73
CA ASN A 117 -25.92 12.04 5.87
C ASN A 117 -25.23 13.24 5.19
N GLY A 118 -24.06 13.04 4.58
CA GLY A 118 -23.32 14.06 3.84
C GLY A 118 -22.52 15.04 4.72
N THR A 119 -22.34 14.78 6.00
CA THR A 119 -21.45 15.57 6.89
C THR A 119 -20.01 15.50 6.36
N PHE A 120 -19.56 14.33 5.94
CA PHE A 120 -18.33 14.13 5.18
C PHE A 120 -18.69 13.55 3.81
N LYS A 121 -17.97 13.96 2.78
CA LYS A 121 -18.11 13.36 1.45
C LYS A 121 -17.56 11.94 1.39
N ASN A 122 -16.55 11.67 2.21
CA ASN A 122 -15.85 10.39 2.32
C ASN A 122 -15.04 10.30 3.62
N GLY A 123 -14.38 9.17 3.85
CA GLY A 123 -13.50 8.97 4.99
C GLY A 123 -12.27 9.87 4.95
N TYR A 124 -11.76 10.20 3.75
CA TYR A 124 -10.59 11.07 3.61
C TYR A 124 -10.81 12.46 4.21
N GLN A 125 -11.98 13.07 3.99
CA GLN A 125 -12.30 14.37 4.61
C GLN A 125 -12.28 14.29 6.13
N HIS A 126 -12.89 13.24 6.70
CA HIS A 126 -12.83 13.03 8.15
C HIS A 126 -11.39 12.81 8.60
N PHE A 127 -10.61 11.97 7.88
CA PHE A 127 -9.24 11.65 8.23
C PHE A 127 -8.37 12.92 8.32
N ILE A 128 -8.42 13.79 7.31
CA ILE A 128 -7.65 15.03 7.28
C ILE A 128 -8.06 15.99 8.41
N GLN A 129 -9.35 16.12 8.69
CA GLN A 129 -9.85 17.08 9.68
C GLN A 129 -9.67 16.59 11.12
N PHE A 130 -9.86 15.31 11.37
CA PHE A 130 -9.95 14.71 12.70
C PHE A 130 -9.06 13.48 12.87
N GLY A 131 -9.14 12.53 11.95
CA GLY A 131 -8.51 11.21 12.09
C GLY A 131 -6.99 11.25 12.33
N THR A 132 -6.27 12.19 11.70
CA THR A 132 -4.85 12.41 11.95
C THR A 132 -4.55 12.81 13.39
N LYS A 133 -5.44 13.56 14.02
CA LYS A 133 -5.32 14.01 15.42
C LYS A 133 -5.75 12.92 16.39
N ASP A 134 -6.77 12.15 16.00
CA ASP A 134 -7.31 11.04 16.79
C ASP A 134 -6.41 9.80 16.76
N GLY A 135 -5.36 9.81 15.91
CA GLY A 135 -4.44 8.67 15.76
C GLY A 135 -5.06 7.49 14.99
N ARG A 136 -6.13 7.73 14.20
CA ARG A 136 -6.73 6.70 13.36
C ARG A 136 -5.78 6.29 12.23
N LEU A 137 -5.68 5.00 11.98
CA LEU A 137 -4.82 4.47 10.92
C LEU A 137 -5.43 4.76 9.54
N PRO A 138 -4.68 5.37 8.62
CA PRO A 138 -5.20 5.71 7.28
C PRO A 138 -4.99 4.62 6.24
N THR A 139 -4.18 3.62 6.54
CA THR A 139 -3.74 2.59 5.59
C THR A 139 -3.43 1.29 6.29
N PHE A 140 -3.16 0.27 5.51
CA PHE A 140 -2.82 -1.10 5.91
C PHE A 140 -1.46 -1.27 6.61
N PHE A 141 -0.78 -0.21 7.03
CA PHE A 141 0.51 -0.28 7.69
C PHE A 141 0.43 -1.04 9.02
N PHE A 142 1.25 -2.09 9.15
CA PHE A 142 1.27 -2.96 10.30
C PHE A 142 2.20 -2.43 11.39
N GLU A 143 1.66 -1.59 12.27
CA GLU A 143 2.39 -0.87 13.32
C GLU A 143 3.23 -1.79 14.23
N GLN A 144 2.62 -2.86 14.74
CA GLN A 144 3.29 -3.78 15.66
C GLN A 144 4.45 -4.51 14.98
N GLY A 145 4.28 -4.89 13.71
CA GLY A 145 5.35 -5.52 12.93
C GLY A 145 6.51 -4.56 12.70
N TYR A 146 6.21 -3.29 12.41
CA TYR A 146 7.25 -2.29 12.21
C TYR A 146 8.08 -2.03 13.47
N LEU A 147 7.43 -1.80 14.60
CA LEU A 147 8.12 -1.58 15.88
C LEU A 147 8.90 -2.82 16.32
N GLY A 148 8.37 -4.02 16.10
CA GLY A 148 9.05 -5.27 16.38
C GLY A 148 10.33 -5.46 15.56
N ASN A 149 10.31 -5.06 14.29
CA ASN A 149 11.47 -5.12 13.39
C ASN A 149 12.45 -3.94 13.58
N ASN A 150 12.01 -2.86 14.22
CA ASN A 150 12.80 -1.64 14.44
C ASN A 150 12.73 -1.20 15.91
N PRO A 151 13.31 -1.99 16.86
CA PRO A 151 13.19 -1.74 18.30
C PRO A 151 13.82 -0.40 18.75
N ASP A 152 14.75 0.14 17.96
CA ASP A 152 15.32 1.46 18.19
C ASP A 152 14.28 2.59 18.03
N ILE A 153 13.20 2.36 17.29
CA ILE A 153 12.13 3.34 17.09
C ILE A 153 11.16 3.33 18.27
N GLN A 154 10.99 2.19 18.93
CA GLN A 154 10.04 2.05 20.03
C GLN A 154 10.29 3.08 21.14
N GLN A 155 11.54 3.36 21.49
CA GLN A 155 11.89 4.36 22.51
C GLN A 155 11.42 5.79 22.16
N PHE A 156 11.40 6.15 20.89
CA PHE A 156 10.91 7.47 20.44
C PHE A 156 9.38 7.56 20.49
N VAL A 157 8.70 6.44 20.29
CA VAL A 157 7.24 6.34 20.46
C VAL A 157 6.89 6.38 21.95
N GLU A 158 7.58 5.64 22.79
CA GLU A 158 7.37 5.61 24.26
C GLU A 158 7.66 6.97 24.91
N SER A 159 8.66 7.69 24.43
CA SER A 159 8.98 9.04 24.93
C SER A 159 8.02 10.13 24.40
N GLY A 160 7.14 9.80 23.46
CA GLY A 160 6.26 10.76 22.81
C GLY A 160 6.92 11.68 21.78
N THR A 161 8.20 11.42 21.43
CA THR A 161 8.92 12.15 20.37
C THR A 161 8.30 11.85 19.00
N LEU A 162 7.84 10.63 18.80
CA LEU A 162 7.02 10.19 17.67
C LEU A 162 5.68 9.69 18.22
N LYS A 163 4.61 9.89 17.48
CA LYS A 163 3.30 9.36 17.88
C LYS A 163 3.19 7.86 17.63
N THR A 164 3.79 7.38 16.54
CA THR A 164 3.71 5.99 16.09
C THR A 164 4.95 5.59 15.31
N GLY A 165 5.21 4.29 15.17
CA GLY A 165 6.22 3.75 14.26
C GLY A 165 5.88 4.07 12.79
N ARG A 166 4.59 4.10 12.45
CA ARG A 166 4.11 4.54 11.14
C ARG A 166 4.54 5.99 10.84
N GLU A 167 4.44 6.90 11.82
CA GLU A 167 4.94 8.27 11.66
C GLU A 167 6.44 8.29 11.35
N HIS A 168 7.22 7.45 12.03
CA HIS A 168 8.64 7.31 11.71
C HIS A 168 8.84 6.81 10.29
N TYR A 169 8.15 5.73 9.92
CA TYR A 169 8.34 5.11 8.61
C TYR A 169 8.08 6.11 7.48
N PHE A 170 6.95 6.79 7.49
CA PHE A 170 6.59 7.72 6.43
C PHE A 170 7.39 9.02 6.42
N LYS A 171 7.93 9.46 7.55
CA LYS A 171 8.82 10.63 7.61
C LYS A 171 10.26 10.30 7.23
N PHE A 172 10.76 9.16 7.64
CA PHE A 172 12.18 8.83 7.59
C PHE A 172 12.43 7.42 7.03
N GLY A 173 11.85 6.41 7.64
CA GLY A 173 12.15 5.00 7.40
C GLY A 173 11.96 4.54 5.98
N GLN A 174 11.00 5.09 5.24
CA GLN A 174 10.78 4.78 3.83
C GLN A 174 11.97 5.18 2.93
N PHE A 175 12.84 6.09 3.39
CA PHE A 175 14.05 6.51 2.68
C PHE A 175 15.30 5.78 3.18
N GLU A 176 15.18 4.96 4.20
CA GLU A 176 16.25 4.20 4.83
C GLU A 176 16.24 2.75 4.31
N PRO A 177 17.19 2.31 3.44
CA PRO A 177 17.19 0.96 2.86
C PRO A 177 17.27 -0.18 3.89
N SER A 178 17.72 0.11 5.11
CA SER A 178 17.80 -0.86 6.21
C SER A 178 16.46 -1.10 6.91
N ARG A 179 15.46 -0.26 6.70
CA ARG A 179 14.14 -0.41 7.32
C ARG A 179 13.26 -1.34 6.50
N SER A 180 12.40 -2.05 7.21
CA SER A 180 11.36 -2.86 6.58
C SER A 180 10.01 -2.56 7.20
N ALA A 181 8.99 -2.45 6.37
CA ALA A 181 7.61 -2.25 6.78
C ALA A 181 6.73 -3.38 6.27
N THR A 182 5.65 -3.68 6.98
CA THR A 182 4.64 -4.64 6.55
C THR A 182 3.31 -3.91 6.36
N PHE A 183 2.66 -4.18 5.24
CA PHE A 183 1.30 -3.74 4.94
C PHE A 183 0.41 -4.97 4.89
N VAL A 184 -0.70 -4.94 5.62
CA VAL A 184 -1.63 -6.06 5.74
C VAL A 184 -3.02 -5.66 5.29
N GLY A 185 -3.69 -6.54 4.56
CA GLY A 185 -5.05 -6.34 4.08
C GLY A 185 -6.12 -6.67 5.13
N THR A 186 -7.32 -6.79 4.64
CA THR A 186 -8.51 -7.19 5.40
C THR A 186 -9.04 -8.53 4.86
N SER A 187 -10.22 -8.93 5.28
CA SER A 187 -10.95 -10.09 4.70
C SER A 187 -11.79 -9.72 3.47
N GLY A 188 -11.42 -8.69 2.73
CA GLY A 188 -12.09 -8.21 1.52
C GLY A 188 -11.11 -7.85 0.41
N ASN A 189 -11.61 -7.28 -0.68
CA ASN A 189 -10.75 -6.85 -1.79
C ASN A 189 -9.97 -5.59 -1.41
N ASP A 190 -8.65 -5.67 -1.40
CA ASP A 190 -7.76 -4.63 -0.95
C ASP A 190 -6.83 -4.11 -2.06
N ILE A 191 -6.40 -2.86 -1.92
CA ILE A 191 -5.37 -2.26 -2.77
C ILE A 191 -4.24 -1.77 -1.86
N LEU A 192 -3.22 -2.60 -1.70
CA LEU A 192 -2.05 -2.29 -0.89
C LEU A 192 -0.95 -1.72 -1.77
N THR A 193 -0.36 -0.61 -1.32
CA THR A 193 0.81 -0.03 -1.98
C THR A 193 1.93 0.12 -0.97
N GLY A 194 3.03 -0.59 -1.21
CA GLY A 194 4.28 -0.39 -0.50
C GLY A 194 4.96 0.88 -0.99
N SER A 195 5.47 1.69 -0.08
CA SER A 195 6.15 2.94 -0.41
C SER A 195 7.60 2.93 0.07
N GLY A 196 8.44 3.65 -0.66
CA GLY A 196 9.80 3.92 -0.25
C GLY A 196 10.88 3.02 -0.86
N ALA A 197 12.13 3.27 -0.44
CA ALA A 197 13.33 2.53 -0.85
C ALA A 197 13.70 1.39 0.12
N GLY A 198 13.00 1.28 1.25
CA GLY A 198 13.15 0.20 2.22
C GLY A 198 12.49 -1.09 1.74
N ASN A 199 12.72 -2.17 2.47
CA ASN A 199 12.08 -3.45 2.18
C ASN A 199 10.62 -3.41 2.63
N VAL A 200 9.70 -3.79 1.75
CA VAL A 200 8.27 -3.82 2.05
C VAL A 200 7.75 -5.25 1.98
N GLU A 201 6.96 -5.63 2.96
CA GLU A 201 6.21 -6.88 2.95
C GLU A 201 4.73 -6.57 2.75
N LEU A 202 4.11 -7.21 1.77
CA LEU A 202 2.72 -7.01 1.38
C LEU A 202 1.95 -8.32 1.59
N ILE A 203 0.93 -8.27 2.44
CA ILE A 203 0.08 -9.41 2.80
C ILE A 203 -1.37 -8.99 2.55
N GLY A 204 -2.00 -9.50 1.49
CA GLY A 204 -3.37 -9.07 1.13
C GLY A 204 -4.44 -9.54 2.11
N VAL A 205 -4.21 -10.66 2.80
CA VAL A 205 -5.17 -11.26 3.75
C VAL A 205 -5.12 -10.58 5.12
N ASP A 206 -6.19 -10.73 5.89
CA ASP A 206 -6.31 -10.17 7.25
C ASP A 206 -5.35 -10.85 8.23
N VAL A 207 -4.56 -10.03 8.94
CA VAL A 207 -3.52 -10.47 9.87
C VAL A 207 -3.63 -9.73 11.20
N GLU A 208 -3.78 -10.48 12.26
CA GLU A 208 -3.53 -10.00 13.62
C GLU A 208 -2.17 -10.49 14.12
N ALA A 209 -1.57 -9.76 15.05
CA ALA A 209 -0.33 -10.20 15.68
C ALA A 209 -0.40 -10.05 17.20
N PRO A 210 -1.27 -10.80 17.89
CA PRO A 210 -1.28 -10.81 19.32
C PRO A 210 0.08 -11.32 19.83
N ASN A 211 0.73 -10.53 20.69
CA ASN A 211 2.05 -10.86 21.26
C ASN A 211 3.17 -11.09 20.23
N GLY A 212 3.11 -10.41 19.07
CA GLY A 212 4.11 -10.51 18.03
C GLY A 212 4.04 -11.77 17.15
N ILE A 213 3.07 -12.66 17.40
CA ILE A 213 2.83 -13.84 16.58
C ILE A 213 1.70 -13.55 15.59
N ARG A 214 1.98 -13.67 14.28
CA ARG A 214 0.98 -13.47 13.23
C ARG A 214 -0.10 -14.54 13.29
N ARG A 215 -1.34 -14.10 13.24
CA ARG A 215 -2.54 -14.93 13.02
C ARG A 215 -3.22 -14.42 11.78
N TYR A 216 -3.50 -15.33 10.87
CA TYR A 216 -4.21 -15.01 9.63
C TYR A 216 -5.70 -15.29 9.84
N GLU A 217 -6.50 -14.23 9.84
CA GLU A 217 -7.95 -14.31 10.09
C GLU A 217 -8.73 -14.54 8.79
N SER A 218 -8.13 -14.23 7.62
CA SER A 218 -8.67 -14.66 6.31
C SER A 218 -7.66 -15.53 5.56
N ASP A 219 -8.05 -16.05 4.40
CA ASP A 219 -7.22 -16.90 3.55
C ASP A 219 -7.22 -16.48 2.09
N GLY A 220 -7.79 -15.31 1.78
CA GLY A 220 -7.87 -14.80 0.42
C GLY A 220 -8.91 -15.47 -0.45
N SER A 221 -9.71 -16.40 0.09
CA SER A 221 -10.79 -17.03 -0.68
C SER A 221 -11.91 -16.01 -0.96
N ASN A 222 -12.26 -15.84 -2.23
CA ASN A 222 -13.15 -14.80 -2.75
C ASN A 222 -12.62 -13.35 -2.60
N GLU A 223 -11.33 -13.19 -2.37
CA GLU A 223 -10.67 -11.89 -2.31
C GLU A 223 -9.88 -11.62 -3.62
N PHE A 224 -9.95 -10.39 -4.11
CA PHE A 224 -9.23 -9.94 -5.30
C PHE A 224 -8.40 -8.71 -4.92
N ASP A 225 -7.19 -8.97 -4.44
CA ASP A 225 -6.32 -7.94 -3.93
C ASP A 225 -5.37 -7.40 -5.00
N THR A 226 -4.95 -6.16 -4.84
CA THR A 226 -3.89 -5.58 -5.62
C THR A 226 -2.74 -5.20 -4.69
N LEU A 227 -1.58 -5.81 -4.91
CA LEU A 227 -0.37 -5.63 -4.11
C LEU A 227 0.68 -4.94 -4.98
N THR A 228 0.99 -3.68 -4.69
CA THR A 228 1.96 -2.89 -5.46
C THR A 228 3.23 -2.68 -4.63
N GLY A 229 4.39 -3.15 -5.13
CA GLY A 229 5.68 -2.96 -4.49
C GLY A 229 6.21 -1.53 -4.59
N GLY A 230 7.13 -1.15 -3.70
CA GLY A 230 7.87 0.10 -3.71
C GLY A 230 9.06 0.08 -4.70
N SER A 231 10.11 0.80 -4.38
CA SER A 231 11.37 0.77 -5.14
C SER A 231 12.46 -0.08 -4.46
N GLY A 232 12.20 -0.58 -3.26
CA GLY A 232 13.10 -1.42 -2.48
C GLY A 232 13.02 -2.89 -2.87
N ARG A 233 13.42 -3.74 -1.94
CA ARG A 233 13.32 -5.19 -2.06
C ARG A 233 12.01 -5.63 -1.42
N ASP A 234 11.01 -5.94 -2.25
CA ASP A 234 9.67 -6.18 -1.78
C ASP A 234 9.37 -7.68 -1.65
N LYS A 235 8.48 -8.01 -0.71
CA LYS A 235 8.03 -9.38 -0.48
C LYS A 235 6.52 -9.45 -0.53
N PHE A 236 6.01 -10.17 -1.52
CA PHE A 236 4.59 -10.44 -1.70
C PHE A 236 4.26 -11.78 -1.06
N VAL A 237 3.44 -11.78 -0.01
CA VAL A 237 3.14 -12.97 0.78
C VAL A 237 1.82 -13.56 0.32
N LEU A 238 1.90 -14.65 -0.41
CA LEU A 238 0.75 -15.44 -0.89
C LEU A 238 0.54 -16.71 -0.07
N GLY A 239 1.33 -16.93 0.95
CA GLY A 239 1.23 -18.06 1.87
C GLY A 239 2.32 -18.02 2.91
N ASP A 240 2.04 -18.59 4.07
CA ASP A 240 2.99 -18.55 5.20
C ASP A 240 2.87 -19.82 6.04
N ILE A 241 3.81 -19.95 6.98
CA ILE A 241 3.74 -20.96 8.02
C ILE A 241 2.83 -20.43 9.13
N VAL A 242 1.76 -21.14 9.37
CA VAL A 242 0.79 -20.81 10.41
C VAL A 242 0.92 -21.79 11.59
N GLY A 243 1.33 -21.25 12.72
CA GLY A 243 1.20 -21.72 14.08
C GLY A 243 1.24 -23.20 14.41
N PHE A 244 1.50 -23.46 15.65
CA PHE A 244 1.45 -24.77 16.28
C PHE A 244 0.01 -25.21 16.59
N ARG A 245 -0.48 -26.22 15.94
CA ARG A 245 -1.55 -27.03 16.49
C ARG A 245 -0.98 -28.42 16.81
N GLY A 246 -0.79 -28.70 18.09
CA GLY A 246 -0.29 -30.01 18.51
C GLY A 246 1.19 -30.30 18.18
N GLY A 247 2.05 -29.27 18.09
CA GLY A 247 3.50 -29.44 17.84
C GLY A 247 3.88 -29.58 16.37
N THR A 248 2.94 -29.51 15.44
CA THR A 248 3.22 -29.60 14.01
C THR A 248 3.01 -28.23 13.36
N LEU A 249 4.03 -27.72 12.68
CA LEU A 249 3.91 -26.54 11.86
C LEU A 249 3.14 -26.89 10.60
N SER A 250 2.14 -26.10 10.28
CA SER A 250 1.42 -26.19 9.01
C SER A 250 1.70 -24.97 8.17
N SER A 251 1.91 -25.16 6.87
CA SER A 251 1.91 -24.07 5.91
C SER A 251 0.50 -23.82 5.42
N ARG A 252 0.14 -22.54 5.22
CA ARG A 252 -1.13 -22.12 4.64
C ARG A 252 -0.84 -21.41 3.33
N GLN A 253 -1.50 -21.83 2.27
CA GLN A 253 -1.53 -21.13 0.99
C GLN A 253 -2.76 -20.23 0.98
N PHE A 254 -2.56 -18.96 0.61
CA PHE A 254 -3.64 -17.99 0.44
C PHE A 254 -4.19 -18.05 -0.98
N TYR A 255 -5.36 -17.48 -1.18
CA TYR A 255 -6.07 -17.40 -2.47
C TYR A 255 -6.38 -18.78 -3.08
N ILE A 256 -6.69 -19.75 -2.23
CA ILE A 256 -7.25 -21.03 -2.69
C ILE A 256 -8.76 -20.89 -2.83
N GLY A 257 -9.27 -21.08 -4.04
CA GLY A 257 -10.67 -20.91 -4.37
C GLY A 257 -10.90 -19.73 -5.32
N PRO A 258 -12.10 -19.17 -5.40
CA PRO A 258 -12.32 -17.95 -6.16
C PRO A 258 -11.53 -16.78 -5.54
N GLY A 259 -10.81 -16.03 -6.37
CA GLY A 259 -9.99 -14.92 -5.93
C GLY A 259 -8.51 -15.11 -6.29
N PHE A 260 -7.73 -14.03 -6.29
CA PHE A 260 -6.28 -14.04 -6.51
C PHE A 260 -5.70 -12.67 -6.18
N ALA A 261 -4.37 -12.64 -5.91
CA ALA A 261 -3.64 -11.40 -5.78
C ALA A 261 -3.14 -10.90 -7.14
N THR A 262 -3.33 -9.62 -7.46
CA THR A 262 -2.67 -8.94 -8.56
C THR A 262 -1.42 -8.26 -8.03
N ILE A 263 -0.24 -8.70 -8.49
CA ILE A 263 1.06 -8.15 -8.10
C ILE A 263 1.51 -7.12 -9.15
N ARG A 264 1.84 -5.92 -8.69
CA ARG A 264 2.32 -4.81 -9.52
C ARG A 264 3.71 -4.35 -9.08
N ASN A 265 4.41 -3.73 -10.02
CA ASN A 265 5.76 -3.20 -9.81
C ASN A 265 6.77 -4.25 -9.32
N PHE A 266 6.63 -5.48 -9.79
CA PHE A 266 7.53 -6.59 -9.44
C PHE A 266 8.84 -6.49 -10.22
N THR A 267 9.97 -6.48 -9.52
CA THR A 267 11.31 -6.43 -10.07
C THR A 267 12.02 -7.77 -9.87
N GLN A 268 12.23 -8.51 -10.98
CA GLN A 268 12.91 -9.80 -10.92
C GLN A 268 14.34 -9.67 -10.39
N GLY A 269 14.74 -10.60 -9.51
CA GLY A 269 16.05 -10.61 -8.88
C GLY A 269 16.19 -9.66 -7.69
N GLN A 270 15.21 -8.80 -7.45
CA GLN A 270 15.11 -7.91 -6.29
C GLN A 270 13.97 -8.37 -5.38
N ASP A 271 12.79 -8.55 -5.92
CA ASP A 271 11.58 -8.86 -5.18
C ASP A 271 11.36 -10.35 -5.02
N ILE A 272 10.54 -10.72 -4.05
CA ILE A 272 10.25 -12.09 -3.65
C ILE A 272 8.74 -12.31 -3.59
N ILE A 273 8.27 -13.44 -4.10
CA ILE A 273 6.92 -13.96 -3.90
C ILE A 273 7.03 -15.16 -2.97
N GLN A 274 6.45 -15.04 -1.78
CA GLN A 274 6.41 -16.12 -0.79
C GLN A 274 5.12 -16.92 -0.91
N ILE A 275 5.23 -18.24 -0.93
CA ILE A 275 4.10 -19.17 -1.03
C ILE A 275 4.09 -20.17 0.13
N GLY A 276 2.93 -20.76 0.40
CA GLY A 276 2.73 -21.73 1.49
C GLY A 276 2.80 -23.20 1.07
N ILE A 277 2.87 -23.50 -0.24
CA ILE A 277 2.90 -24.88 -0.77
C ILE A 277 4.27 -25.20 -1.40
N PRO A 278 4.59 -26.49 -1.63
CA PRO A 278 5.79 -26.89 -2.36
C PRO A 278 5.84 -26.30 -3.77
N LEU A 279 7.05 -25.92 -4.22
CA LEU A 279 7.25 -25.29 -5.53
C LEU A 279 6.85 -26.18 -6.70
N ASP A 280 7.00 -27.49 -6.57
CA ASP A 280 6.57 -28.50 -7.54
C ASP A 280 5.04 -28.63 -7.69
N GLN A 281 4.30 -27.99 -6.78
CA GLN A 281 2.85 -27.86 -6.85
C GLN A 281 2.39 -26.55 -7.47
N LEU A 282 3.29 -25.80 -8.10
CA LEU A 282 2.97 -24.57 -8.82
C LEU A 282 3.21 -24.70 -10.32
N LEU A 283 2.40 -23.97 -11.06
CA LEU A 283 2.58 -23.66 -12.47
C LEU A 283 2.72 -22.16 -12.63
N VAL A 284 3.74 -21.73 -13.38
CA VAL A 284 3.93 -20.33 -13.73
C VAL A 284 4.00 -20.25 -15.25
N PHE A 285 3.12 -19.45 -15.84
CA PHE A 285 3.04 -19.32 -17.29
C PHE A 285 2.53 -17.95 -17.73
N PRO A 286 2.92 -17.49 -18.94
CA PRO A 286 2.48 -16.21 -19.46
C PRO A 286 1.00 -16.24 -19.86
N ILE A 287 0.32 -15.12 -19.61
CA ILE A 287 -1.07 -14.86 -19.98
C ILE A 287 -1.16 -13.49 -20.66
N ASN A 288 -2.35 -13.12 -21.14
CA ASN A 288 -2.62 -11.80 -21.75
C ASN A 288 -1.66 -11.45 -22.89
N ASN A 289 -1.46 -12.38 -23.83
CA ASN A 289 -0.50 -12.24 -24.94
C ASN A 289 0.96 -12.03 -24.48
N ASN A 290 1.41 -12.77 -23.50
CA ASN A 290 2.73 -12.69 -22.87
C ASN A 290 3.01 -11.33 -22.17
N ARG A 291 2.00 -10.61 -21.78
CA ARG A 291 2.18 -9.39 -21.01
C ARG A 291 2.34 -9.65 -19.53
N ASP A 292 1.58 -10.60 -19.00
CA ASP A 292 1.48 -10.88 -17.57
C ASP A 292 1.84 -12.35 -17.30
N LEU A 293 2.16 -12.70 -16.04
CA LEU A 293 2.36 -14.08 -15.60
C LEU A 293 1.25 -14.50 -14.64
N ALA A 294 0.70 -15.69 -14.84
CA ALA A 294 -0.14 -16.35 -13.84
C ALA A 294 0.69 -17.32 -12.99
N ILE A 295 0.40 -17.33 -11.70
CA ILE A 295 0.87 -18.32 -10.73
C ILE A 295 -0.35 -19.15 -10.33
N GLN A 296 -0.33 -20.44 -10.65
CA GLN A 296 -1.42 -21.37 -10.38
C GLN A 296 -0.94 -22.55 -9.56
N THR A 297 -1.85 -23.15 -8.82
CA THR A 297 -1.61 -24.45 -8.18
C THR A 297 -1.67 -25.55 -9.23
N ASN A 298 -0.80 -26.55 -9.08
CA ASN A 298 -0.78 -27.73 -9.96
C ASN A 298 -1.74 -28.81 -9.45
N GLY A 299 -3.04 -28.47 -9.47
CA GLY A 299 -4.13 -29.43 -9.22
C GLY A 299 -4.24 -29.93 -7.78
N PHE A 300 -4.91 -29.17 -6.92
CA PHE A 300 -5.35 -29.73 -5.63
C PHE A 300 -6.40 -30.81 -5.80
N PRO A 301 -6.28 -31.96 -5.09
CA PRO A 301 -7.33 -32.95 -5.10
C PRO A 301 -8.58 -32.38 -4.41
N VAL A 302 -9.67 -32.30 -5.13
CA VAL A 302 -11.00 -32.03 -4.56
C VAL A 302 -11.58 -33.35 -4.10
N VAL A 303 -11.78 -33.47 -2.78
CA VAL A 303 -12.30 -34.67 -2.15
C VAL A 303 -13.64 -34.34 -1.52
N GLU A 304 -14.70 -34.97 -1.97
CA GLU A 304 -16.01 -34.92 -1.32
C GLU A 304 -16.36 -36.28 -0.69
N ASN A 305 -16.78 -36.25 0.58
CA ASN A 305 -17.11 -37.47 1.33
C ASN A 305 -16.01 -38.56 1.31
N GLY A 306 -14.71 -38.11 1.27
CA GLY A 306 -13.59 -39.04 1.22
C GLY A 306 -13.28 -39.62 -0.15
N VAL A 307 -13.98 -39.18 -1.21
CA VAL A 307 -13.77 -39.60 -2.58
C VAL A 307 -13.15 -38.50 -3.40
N PHE A 308 -12.04 -38.79 -4.13
CA PHE A 308 -11.44 -37.88 -5.10
C PHE A 308 -12.43 -37.68 -6.27
N ILE A 309 -12.80 -36.42 -6.52
CA ILE A 309 -13.74 -36.06 -7.59
C ILE A 309 -13.08 -35.25 -8.71
N ALA A 310 -12.04 -34.47 -8.44
CA ALA A 310 -11.33 -33.65 -9.43
C ALA A 310 -9.96 -33.18 -8.93
N SER A 311 -9.13 -32.75 -9.86
CA SER A 311 -7.97 -31.87 -9.58
C SER A 311 -8.36 -30.44 -9.95
N ARG A 312 -8.22 -29.51 -9.03
CA ARG A 312 -8.50 -28.10 -9.27
C ARG A 312 -7.20 -27.33 -9.46
N PHE A 313 -7.07 -26.71 -10.63
CA PHE A 313 -6.07 -25.68 -10.88
C PHE A 313 -6.65 -24.36 -10.40
N ASP A 314 -5.88 -23.62 -9.62
CA ASP A 314 -6.37 -22.41 -9.02
C ASP A 314 -5.35 -21.28 -9.19
N THR A 315 -5.78 -20.13 -9.72
CA THR A 315 -4.91 -18.97 -9.88
C THR A 315 -4.80 -18.27 -8.54
N ILE A 316 -3.60 -18.27 -7.95
CA ILE A 316 -3.32 -17.61 -6.68
C ILE A 316 -2.76 -16.20 -6.87
N ALA A 317 -2.14 -15.93 -8.00
CA ALA A 317 -1.69 -14.57 -8.35
C ALA A 317 -1.55 -14.35 -9.84
N VAL A 318 -1.64 -13.05 -10.22
CA VAL A 318 -1.25 -12.52 -11.53
C VAL A 318 -0.17 -11.47 -11.30
N VAL A 319 1.00 -11.60 -11.96
CA VAL A 319 2.08 -10.62 -11.91
C VAL A 319 1.99 -9.78 -13.18
N GLU A 320 1.52 -8.54 -13.05
CA GLU A 320 1.30 -7.62 -14.16
C GLU A 320 2.61 -7.13 -14.77
N GLY A 321 2.64 -6.95 -16.10
CA GLY A 321 3.79 -6.43 -16.84
C GLY A 321 5.00 -7.37 -16.88
N SER A 322 4.86 -8.62 -16.45
CA SER A 322 5.96 -9.56 -16.18
C SER A 322 6.00 -10.76 -17.11
N GLY A 323 5.27 -10.74 -18.23
CA GLY A 323 5.15 -11.89 -19.14
C GLY A 323 6.45 -12.37 -19.77
N ASN A 324 7.48 -11.53 -19.82
CA ASN A 324 8.81 -11.88 -20.29
C ASN A 324 9.77 -12.37 -19.19
N LEU A 325 9.34 -12.36 -17.93
CA LEU A 325 10.16 -12.79 -16.81
C LEU A 325 10.19 -14.33 -16.74
N ASN A 326 11.33 -14.85 -16.37
CA ASN A 326 11.51 -16.26 -16.04
C ASN A 326 11.52 -16.39 -14.50
N LEU A 327 10.34 -16.54 -13.91
CA LEU A 327 10.22 -16.84 -12.49
C LEU A 327 10.59 -18.31 -12.28
N ASN A 328 11.89 -18.61 -12.31
CA ASN A 328 12.40 -19.97 -12.08
C ASN A 328 12.04 -20.42 -10.66
N LEU A 329 11.51 -21.64 -10.56
CA LEU A 329 11.19 -22.33 -9.30
C LEU A 329 12.43 -22.98 -8.65
N LEU A 330 13.64 -22.61 -9.08
CA LEU A 330 14.91 -23.13 -8.56
C LEU A 330 15.38 -22.34 -7.32
N PRO A 331 16.24 -22.94 -6.47
CA PRO A 331 16.85 -22.23 -5.34
C PRO A 331 17.49 -20.90 -5.77
N GLY A 332 17.17 -19.81 -5.10
CA GLY A 332 17.57 -18.45 -5.45
C GLY A 332 16.64 -17.74 -6.42
N SER A 333 15.50 -18.34 -6.78
CA SER A 333 14.46 -17.74 -7.59
C SER A 333 13.69 -16.62 -6.84
N SER A 334 12.94 -15.83 -7.61
CA SER A 334 12.03 -14.83 -7.06
C SER A 334 10.80 -15.42 -6.37
N ILE A 335 10.55 -16.74 -6.48
CA ILE A 335 9.49 -17.44 -5.76
C ILE A 335 10.14 -18.33 -4.70
N ILE A 336 9.76 -18.14 -3.46
CA ILE A 336 10.24 -18.93 -2.32
C ILE A 336 9.07 -19.57 -1.58
N ARG A 337 9.32 -20.76 -1.03
CA ARG A 337 8.42 -21.34 -0.04
C ARG A 337 8.73 -20.76 1.34
N SER A 338 7.70 -20.52 2.14
CA SER A 338 7.90 -20.23 3.56
C SER A 338 8.49 -21.47 4.26
N PHE A 339 9.68 -21.34 4.83
CA PHE A 339 10.37 -22.41 5.55
C PHE A 339 10.50 -22.08 7.04
N LEU A 340 10.39 -23.14 7.84
CA LEU A 340 11.14 -23.22 9.08
C LEU A 340 12.57 -23.56 8.72
N GLY A 341 13.48 -22.61 8.97
CA GLY A 341 14.90 -22.87 8.90
C GLY A 341 15.33 -23.88 9.97
#